data_125dd137fdeaae8691bf3cc31841e8f1
#
_entry.id   125dd137fdeaae8691bf3cc31841e8f1
#
_cell.length_a   1.000
_cell.length_b   1.000
_cell.length_c   1.000
_cell.angle_alpha   90.00
_cell.angle_beta   90.00
_cell.angle_gamma   90.00
#
_symmetry.space_group_name_H-M   'P 1'
#
loop_
_entity.id
_entity.type
_entity.pdbx_description
1 polymer ?
#
loop_
_entity_poly.entity_id
_entity_poly.type
_entity_poly.pdbx_seq_one_letter_code
_entity_poly.pdbx_strand_id
1 'polypeptide(L)'
;IVYHNDKFMTQSGEQIHLTPMQHSLLKMFITADTHTLSKQEICDRLWPKKPDANDTLYTLIRRIKPIVEANSTLKIESDRGKSYSLKIR
;
A
#
# COMPACT_ATOMS: atom_id res chain seq x y z
N ILE A 1 12.34 0.49 -2.62
CA ILE A 1 11.88 -0.52 -1.65
C ILE A 1 12.28 -1.90 -2.15
N VAL A 2 12.88 -2.66 -1.26
CA VAL A 2 13.27 -4.05 -1.54
C VAL A 2 12.38 -4.96 -0.70
N TYR A 3 11.77 -5.94 -1.34
CA TYR A 3 10.95 -6.94 -0.66
C TYR A 3 11.68 -8.29 -0.68
N HIS A 4 12.01 -8.80 0.50
CA HIS A 4 12.75 -10.04 0.61
C HIS A 4 12.38 -10.75 1.92
N ASN A 5 12.13 -12.07 1.83
CA ASN A 5 11.74 -12.89 2.99
C ASN A 5 10.56 -12.30 3.76
N ASP A 6 9.55 -11.85 3.04
CA ASP A 6 8.32 -11.26 3.59
C ASP A 6 8.56 -9.98 4.41
N LYS A 7 9.64 -9.26 4.09
CA LYS A 7 10.01 -8.00 4.75
C LYS A 7 10.26 -6.92 3.72
N PHE A 8 9.86 -5.70 4.04
CA PHE A 8 10.17 -4.54 3.24
C PHE A 8 11.38 -3.83 3.83
N MET A 9 12.32 -3.46 2.96
CA MET A 9 13.56 -2.81 3.36
C MET A 9 13.86 -1.63 2.45
N THR A 10 14.62 -0.67 2.97
CA THR A 10 15.18 0.40 2.15
C THR A 10 16.31 -0.17 1.28
N GLN A 11 16.76 0.62 0.30
CA GLN A 11 17.90 0.20 -0.53
C GLN A 11 19.19 0.05 0.27
N SER A 12 19.30 0.74 1.40
CA SER A 12 20.46 0.61 2.28
C SER A 12 20.38 -0.62 3.21
N GLY A 13 19.30 -1.40 3.14
CA GLY A 13 19.15 -2.63 3.91
C GLY A 13 18.47 -2.49 5.25
N GLU A 14 17.91 -1.32 5.55
CA GLU A 14 17.16 -1.12 6.79
C GLU A 14 15.73 -1.61 6.64
N GLN A 15 15.22 -2.33 7.63
CA GLN A 15 13.85 -2.82 7.61
C GLN A 15 12.87 -1.65 7.81
N ILE A 16 11.83 -1.62 6.97
CA ILE A 16 10.73 -0.69 7.11
C ILE A 16 9.69 -1.32 8.02
N HIS A 17 9.39 -0.66 9.15
CA HIS A 17 8.43 -1.17 10.11
C HIS A 17 7.01 -0.82 9.71
N LEU A 18 6.20 -1.85 9.45
CA LEU A 18 4.82 -1.71 9.02
C LEU A 18 3.92 -2.53 9.93
N THR A 19 2.70 -2.05 10.15
CA THR A 19 1.68 -2.88 10.78
C THR A 19 1.32 -4.03 9.82
N PRO A 20 0.73 -5.12 10.32
CA PRO A 20 0.32 -6.23 9.43
C PRO A 20 -0.57 -5.77 8.28
N MET A 21 -1.48 -4.83 8.53
CA MET A 21 -2.39 -4.33 7.48
C MET A 21 -1.65 -3.49 6.45
N GLN A 22 -0.72 -2.64 6.90
CA GLN A 22 0.14 -1.86 6.01
C GLN A 22 1.02 -2.76 5.15
N HIS A 23 1.58 -3.79 5.75
CA HIS A 23 2.40 -4.79 5.05
C HIS A 23 1.57 -5.47 3.95
N SER A 24 0.37 -5.92 4.28
CA SER A 24 -0.51 -6.57 3.31
C SER A 24 -0.84 -5.65 2.15
N LEU A 25 -1.16 -4.38 2.42
CA LEU A 25 -1.47 -3.41 1.38
C LEU A 25 -0.28 -3.17 0.46
N LEU A 26 0.90 -2.93 1.03
CA LEU A 26 2.10 -2.67 0.22
C LEU A 26 2.46 -3.89 -0.65
N LYS A 27 2.33 -5.08 -0.09
CA LYS A 27 2.55 -6.32 -0.85
C LYS A 27 1.57 -6.44 -2.02
N MET A 28 0.31 -6.06 -1.83
CA MET A 28 -0.67 -6.05 -2.92
C MET A 28 -0.23 -5.11 -4.04
N PHE A 29 0.25 -3.92 -3.70
CA PHE A 29 0.71 -2.96 -4.69
C PHE A 29 1.89 -3.48 -5.53
N ILE A 30 2.89 -4.07 -4.89
CA ILE A 30 4.08 -4.52 -5.63
C ILE A 30 3.83 -5.76 -6.48
N THR A 31 2.82 -6.55 -6.13
CA THR A 31 2.46 -7.74 -6.90
C THR A 31 1.37 -7.47 -7.94
N ALA A 32 0.73 -6.32 -7.91
CA ALA A 32 -0.31 -5.96 -8.87
C ALA A 32 0.28 -5.57 -10.21
N ASP A 33 -0.42 -5.89 -11.31
CA ASP A 33 -0.05 -5.41 -12.63
C ASP A 33 -0.12 -3.88 -12.63
N THR A 34 0.87 -3.23 -13.23
CA THR A 34 0.99 -1.78 -13.28
C THR A 34 0.98 -1.10 -11.90
N HIS A 35 1.11 -1.87 -10.82
CA HIS A 35 1.11 -1.37 -9.43
C HIS A 35 -0.11 -0.51 -9.11
N THR A 36 -1.25 -0.88 -9.69
CA THR A 36 -2.53 -0.19 -9.50
C THR A 36 -3.56 -1.14 -8.93
N LEU A 37 -4.31 -0.68 -7.94
CA LEU A 37 -5.36 -1.45 -7.28
C LEU A 37 -6.62 -0.61 -7.22
N SER A 38 -7.78 -1.20 -7.55
CA SER A 38 -9.04 -0.54 -7.31
C SER A 38 -9.35 -0.54 -5.81
N LYS A 39 -10.13 0.43 -5.35
CA LYS A 39 -10.61 0.46 -3.98
C LYS A 39 -11.36 -0.83 -3.64
N GLN A 40 -12.16 -1.32 -4.59
CA GLN A 40 -12.94 -2.54 -4.42
C GLN A 40 -12.03 -3.74 -4.16
N GLU A 41 -10.98 -3.90 -4.98
CA GLU A 41 -10.02 -4.98 -4.79
C GLU A 41 -9.37 -4.95 -3.41
N ILE A 42 -8.96 -3.77 -2.97
CA ILE A 42 -8.32 -3.61 -1.66
C ILE A 42 -9.29 -3.98 -0.55
N CYS A 43 -10.51 -3.42 -0.59
CA CYS A 43 -11.50 -3.66 0.44
C CYS A 43 -11.92 -5.13 0.49
N ASP A 44 -12.08 -5.77 -0.66
CA ASP A 44 -12.47 -7.18 -0.71
C ASP A 44 -11.41 -8.10 -0.13
N ARG A 45 -10.14 -7.75 -0.28
CA ARG A 45 -9.04 -8.57 0.23
C ARG A 45 -8.74 -8.33 1.70
N LEU A 46 -8.76 -7.07 2.12
CA LEU A 46 -8.38 -6.72 3.49
C LEU A 46 -9.54 -6.80 4.47
N TRP A 47 -10.75 -6.49 4.01
CA TRP A 47 -11.93 -6.50 4.87
C TRP A 47 -13.12 -7.18 4.18
N PRO A 48 -13.02 -8.49 3.90
CA PRO A 48 -14.03 -9.19 3.10
C PRO A 48 -15.41 -9.23 3.75
N LYS A 49 -15.49 -9.05 5.07
CA LYS A 49 -16.75 -9.11 5.80
C LYS A 49 -17.31 -7.73 6.17
N LYS A 50 -16.64 -6.66 5.77
CA LYS A 50 -17.08 -5.30 6.08
C LYS A 50 -17.81 -4.71 4.88
N PRO A 51 -19.12 -4.40 5.01
CA PRO A 51 -19.92 -3.94 3.86
C PRO A 51 -19.48 -2.61 3.28
N ASP A 52 -18.93 -1.71 4.12
CA ASP A 52 -18.42 -0.42 3.66
C ASP A 52 -17.12 -0.13 4.40
N ALA A 53 -16.01 -0.29 3.70
CA ALA A 53 -14.69 -0.09 4.26
C ALA A 53 -13.98 1.16 3.70
N ASN A 54 -14.71 2.07 3.07
CA ASN A 54 -14.10 3.26 2.44
C ASN A 54 -13.33 4.12 3.45
N ASP A 55 -13.91 4.41 4.60
CA ASP A 55 -13.24 5.22 5.63
C ASP A 55 -12.04 4.48 6.21
N THR A 56 -12.16 3.18 6.39
CA THR A 56 -11.06 2.34 6.89
C THR A 56 -9.91 2.34 5.91
N LEU A 57 -10.21 2.20 4.61
CA LEU A 57 -9.21 2.26 3.56
C LEU A 57 -8.54 3.64 3.49
N TYR A 58 -9.33 4.70 3.55
CA TYR A 58 -8.80 6.07 3.53
C TYR A 58 -7.80 6.29 4.67
N THR A 59 -8.13 5.82 5.86
CA THR A 59 -7.24 5.93 7.03
C THR A 59 -5.95 5.14 6.82
N LEU A 60 -6.06 3.93 6.29
CA LEU A 60 -4.89 3.09 6.02
C LEU A 60 -3.96 3.75 5.00
N ILE A 61 -4.52 4.26 3.90
CA ILE A 61 -3.75 4.96 2.86
C ILE A 61 -3.06 6.19 3.45
N ARG A 62 -3.80 7.00 4.23
CA ARG A 62 -3.26 8.22 4.84
C ARG A 62 -2.07 7.93 5.76
N ARG A 63 -2.10 6.81 6.44
CA ARG A 63 -1.03 6.42 7.36
C ARG A 63 0.17 5.78 6.68
N ILE A 64 -0.04 5.06 5.58
CA ILE A 64 1.06 4.41 4.87
C ILE A 64 1.80 5.36 3.92
N LYS A 65 1.14 6.38 3.39
CA LYS A 65 1.76 7.34 2.47
C LYS A 65 3.08 7.92 2.98
N PRO A 66 3.13 8.52 4.19
CA PRO A 66 4.38 9.10 4.66
C PRO A 66 5.48 8.06 4.88
N ILE A 67 5.10 6.83 5.22
CA ILE A 67 6.09 5.75 5.39
C ILE A 67 6.74 5.40 4.06
N VAL A 68 5.94 5.25 3.00
CA VAL A 68 6.43 4.95 1.66
C VAL A 68 7.32 6.09 1.15
N GLU A 69 6.88 7.33 1.31
CA GLU A 69 7.64 8.49 0.82
C GLU A 69 8.94 8.72 1.60
N ALA A 70 8.94 8.43 2.90
CA ALA A 70 10.14 8.58 3.73
C ALA A 70 11.21 7.53 3.44
N ASN A 71 10.81 6.36 2.97
CA ASN A 71 11.70 5.20 2.82
C ASN A 71 11.98 4.82 1.36
N SER A 72 11.48 5.59 0.40
CA SER A 72 11.67 5.27 -1.02
C SER A 72 11.47 6.48 -1.90
N THR A 73 11.67 6.29 -3.20
CA THR A 73 11.34 7.30 -4.21
C THR A 73 9.91 7.15 -4.73
N LEU A 74 9.10 6.32 -4.05
CA LEU A 74 7.75 6.02 -4.48
C LEU A 74 6.73 6.87 -3.73
N LYS A 75 5.52 6.94 -4.30
CA LYS A 75 4.36 7.55 -3.67
C LYS A 75 3.12 6.75 -4.01
N ILE A 76 2.08 6.88 -3.18
CA ILE A 76 0.77 6.32 -3.47
C ILE A 76 -0.10 7.46 -3.95
N GLU A 77 -0.70 7.30 -5.13
CA GLU A 77 -1.53 8.32 -5.76
C GLU A 77 -2.95 7.81 -5.95
N SER A 78 -3.93 8.66 -5.66
CA SER A 78 -5.34 8.35 -5.91
C SER A 78 -5.70 8.70 -7.35
N ASP A 79 -6.36 7.78 -8.04
CA ASP A 79 -6.82 7.97 -9.41
C ASP A 79 -8.34 8.15 -9.43
N ARG A 80 -8.78 9.39 -9.48
CA ARG A 80 -10.20 9.78 -9.61
C ARG A 80 -11.13 9.17 -8.57
N GLY A 81 -10.59 8.86 -7.38
CA GLY A 81 -11.38 8.28 -6.30
C GLY A 81 -11.81 6.83 -6.51
N LYS A 82 -11.31 6.14 -7.54
CA LYS A 82 -11.67 4.75 -7.83
C LYS A 82 -10.55 3.76 -7.57
N SER A 83 -9.31 4.19 -7.66
CA SER A 83 -8.15 3.33 -7.50
C SER A 83 -6.98 4.08 -6.88
N TYR A 84 -5.98 3.33 -6.49
CA TYR A 84 -4.70 3.86 -6.01
C TYR A 84 -3.58 3.22 -6.80
N SER A 85 -2.53 3.98 -7.04
CA SER A 85 -1.35 3.51 -7.76
C SER A 85 -0.09 3.81 -6.98
N LEU A 86 0.87 2.90 -7.05
CA LEU A 86 2.21 3.11 -6.51
C LEU A 86 3.07 3.61 -7.67
N LYS A 87 3.56 4.84 -7.56
CA LYS A 87 4.29 5.51 -8.64
C LYS A 87 5.62 6.07 -8.16
N ILE A 88 6.54 6.30 -9.08
CA ILE A 88 7.80 6.99 -8.78
C ILE A 88 7.50 8.48 -8.66
N ARG A 89 8.03 9.09 -7.61
CA ARG A 89 7.88 10.54 -7.40
C ARG A 89 8.63 11.36 -8.43
#